data_a5c97f9e7f49eb8d37b2ad04279021c8
#
_entry.id   a5c97f9e7f49eb8d37b2ad04279021c8
#
_cell.length_a   1.000
_cell.length_b   1.000
_cell.length_c   1.000
_cell.angle_alpha   90.00
_cell.angle_beta   90.00
_cell.angle_gamma   90.00
#
_symmetry.space_group_name_H-M   'P 1'
#
loop_
_entity.id
_entity.type
_entity.pdbx_description
1 polymer ?
#
loop_
_entity_poly.entity_id
_entity_poly.type
_entity_poly.pdbx_seq_one_letter_code
_entity_poly.pdbx_strand_id
1 'polypeptide(L)'
;MADKRSRRDVLKLMGLVGVTWAATQLLASPETPTATPNSAVAALLPHYFDSTRRNIVTRSGQRAMLSSQLYPKATFVRDAFYGPLALDDVGLSAECYRWFERTQLPSGQIRTAVPFDSADDLEFAPGDDDSTLLFIIWAAWLKRNRQPIDPAPLQRAAEFVRAHVHDEFYRTPAGAFRYWADTVEFEQAERIAHNQGLYVLALHGLRFLNIGSVTAAQIDLAKAQYASFFRADLGALALGKDTWWADTLDLSALFPEFLLRWLYTATALPDATILSTVDHFRRVATVNQPDGTPAGLKIICAANGDFLNRQRFFEPGLNWPGDYHNGGYWPMYTLTACALAYRLTREPALKRTVEQLITIELAADRQSKEVIILAPGAVGTVNPARSTYTWNALIVPAIKWANLA
;
A
#
# COMPACT_ATOMS: atom_id res chain seq x y z
N MET A 1 -21.36 -27.16 8.57
CA MET A 1 -21.20 -25.90 9.28
C MET A 1 -19.71 -25.77 9.57
N ALA A 2 -18.98 -25.00 8.77
CA ALA A 2 -17.54 -24.78 8.98
C ALA A 2 -17.37 -23.77 10.13
N ASP A 3 -16.55 -24.14 11.08
CA ASP A 3 -16.17 -23.29 12.22
C ASP A 3 -15.42 -22.07 11.68
N LYS A 4 -16.06 -20.91 11.69
CA LYS A 4 -15.45 -19.63 11.28
C LYS A 4 -14.45 -19.19 12.34
N ARG A 5 -13.23 -19.74 12.31
CA ARG A 5 -12.13 -19.22 13.12
C ARG A 5 -11.88 -17.78 12.71
N SER A 6 -12.11 -16.88 13.64
CA SER A 6 -11.91 -15.44 13.45
C SER A 6 -10.46 -15.16 13.08
N ARG A 7 -10.25 -14.18 12.18
CA ARG A 7 -8.93 -13.62 11.86
C ARG A 7 -8.11 -13.23 13.11
N ARG A 8 -8.79 -12.95 14.23
CA ARG A 8 -8.16 -12.78 15.55
C ARG A 8 -7.34 -13.99 15.99
N ASP A 9 -7.73 -15.20 15.62
CA ASP A 9 -7.06 -16.42 16.06
C ASP A 9 -5.84 -16.72 15.17
N VAL A 10 -5.90 -16.35 13.88
CA VAL A 10 -4.76 -16.39 12.95
C VAL A 10 -3.74 -15.31 13.31
N LEU A 11 -4.20 -14.11 13.69
CA LEU A 11 -3.35 -12.98 14.08
C LEU A 11 -2.58 -13.19 15.39
N LYS A 12 -2.95 -14.15 16.22
CA LYS A 12 -2.34 -14.39 17.54
C LYS A 12 -1.05 -15.23 17.53
N LEU A 13 -0.60 -15.73 16.39
CA LEU A 13 0.40 -16.84 16.38
C LEU A 13 1.73 -16.54 15.70
N MET A 14 2.11 -15.27 15.55
CA MET A 14 3.21 -14.96 14.62
C MET A 14 4.34 -14.05 15.14
N GLY A 15 5.58 -14.46 15.36
CA GLY A 15 6.77 -13.70 15.71
C GLY A 15 8.18 -14.19 15.36
N LEU A 16 9.03 -13.36 14.84
CA LEU A 16 10.42 -12.88 15.06
C LEU A 16 11.57 -13.47 14.22
N VAL A 17 12.58 -12.80 13.73
CA VAL A 17 13.66 -11.86 13.91
C VAL A 17 14.68 -11.83 12.71
N GLY A 18 15.38 -10.81 12.47
CA GLY A 18 16.22 -10.02 11.68
C GLY A 18 17.68 -10.38 11.30
N VAL A 19 18.42 -9.68 10.53
CA VAL A 19 19.25 -8.49 10.26
C VAL A 19 20.40 -8.78 9.25
N THR A 20 20.97 -8.01 8.40
CA THR A 20 21.76 -6.78 8.20
C THR A 20 22.27 -6.54 6.76
N TRP A 21 22.86 -5.42 6.45
CA TRP A 21 22.94 -4.55 5.29
C TRP A 21 24.20 -4.46 4.43
N ALA A 22 24.03 -4.01 3.17
CA ALA A 22 24.85 -2.98 2.49
C ALA A 22 24.14 -2.45 1.23
N ALA A 23 24.16 -1.15 0.98
CA ALA A 23 23.50 -0.46 -0.13
C ALA A 23 24.52 0.00 -1.18
N THR A 24 24.12 0.05 -2.46
CA THR A 24 24.81 0.84 -3.49
C THR A 24 23.84 1.39 -4.52
N GLN A 25 24.06 2.65 -4.89
CA GLN A 25 23.22 3.54 -5.70
C GLN A 25 23.22 3.21 -7.19
N LEU A 26 22.09 3.46 -7.86
CA LEU A 26 22.05 3.83 -9.28
C LEU A 26 20.68 4.41 -9.66
N LEU A 27 20.48 5.68 -9.41
CA LEU A 27 19.59 6.53 -10.21
C LEU A 27 20.33 7.84 -10.40
N ALA A 28 20.56 8.24 -11.65
CA ALA A 28 21.12 9.55 -11.94
C ALA A 28 20.16 10.63 -11.45
N SER A 29 20.54 11.30 -10.36
CA SER A 29 19.83 12.46 -9.83
C SER A 29 20.30 13.71 -10.55
N PRO A 30 19.40 14.66 -10.89
CA PRO A 30 19.82 16.04 -11.08
C PRO A 30 20.39 16.56 -9.76
N GLU A 31 21.37 17.42 -9.84
CA GLU A 31 22.17 17.97 -8.75
C GLU A 31 21.35 18.34 -7.51
N THR A 32 21.69 17.70 -6.39
CA THR A 32 21.09 17.95 -5.08
C THR A 32 21.72 19.20 -4.48
N PRO A 33 20.94 20.22 -4.11
CA PRO A 33 21.45 21.26 -3.20
C PRO A 33 21.83 20.58 -1.89
N THR A 34 23.02 20.83 -1.41
CA THR A 34 23.53 20.37 -0.10
C THR A 34 22.68 20.98 1.02
N ALA A 35 21.55 20.36 1.34
CA ALA A 35 20.76 20.69 2.51
C ALA A 35 21.39 20.00 3.73
N THR A 36 21.72 20.77 4.72
CA THR A 36 22.10 20.29 6.06
C THR A 36 21.01 19.39 6.62
N PRO A 37 21.30 18.15 7.01
CA PRO A 37 20.27 17.24 7.54
C PRO A 37 20.00 17.58 9.02
N ASN A 38 19.12 18.53 9.27
CA ASN A 38 18.72 18.94 10.61
C ASN A 38 17.19 19.11 10.75
N SER A 39 16.39 18.29 10.03
CA SER A 39 14.98 18.20 10.35
C SER A 39 14.76 17.09 11.40
N ALA A 40 13.87 17.35 12.37
CA ALA A 40 13.47 16.36 13.36
C ALA A 40 13.00 15.05 12.69
N VAL A 41 12.38 15.13 11.50
CA VAL A 41 11.96 14.00 10.68
C VAL A 41 13.15 13.14 10.25
N ALA A 42 14.26 13.72 9.80
CA ALA A 42 15.42 12.94 9.35
C ALA A 42 15.97 12.01 10.44
N ALA A 43 15.88 12.42 11.71
CA ALA A 43 16.26 11.60 12.86
C ALA A 43 15.30 10.44 13.13
N LEU A 44 14.05 10.54 12.68
CA LEU A 44 13.01 9.51 12.89
C LEU A 44 12.97 8.45 11.77
N LEU A 45 13.39 8.79 10.55
CA LEU A 45 13.30 7.87 9.40
C LEU A 45 14.00 6.51 9.61
N PRO A 46 15.16 6.41 10.29
CA PRO A 46 15.80 5.11 10.55
C PRO A 46 14.90 4.11 11.29
N HIS A 47 13.97 4.56 12.14
CA HIS A 47 13.08 3.70 12.90
C HIS A 47 12.13 2.87 12.03
N TYR A 48 11.72 3.38 10.86
CA TYR A 48 10.96 2.61 9.88
C TYR A 48 11.78 1.44 9.32
N PHE A 49 13.01 1.69 8.95
CA PHE A 49 13.91 0.65 8.48
C PHE A 49 14.23 -0.38 9.56
N ASP A 50 14.43 0.06 10.81
CA ASP A 50 14.69 -0.84 11.92
C ASP A 50 13.49 -1.74 12.23
N SER A 51 12.27 -1.20 12.17
CA SER A 51 11.04 -2.00 12.28
C SER A 51 10.95 -3.04 11.17
N THR A 52 11.21 -2.64 9.93
CA THR A 52 11.15 -3.54 8.76
C THR A 52 12.23 -4.61 8.80
N ARG A 53 13.46 -4.26 9.18
CA ARG A 53 14.56 -5.25 9.29
C ARG A 53 14.27 -6.35 10.30
N ARG A 54 13.58 -6.04 11.40
CA ARG A 54 13.17 -7.05 12.40
C ARG A 54 12.22 -8.10 11.81
N ASN A 55 11.56 -7.79 10.71
CA ASN A 55 10.60 -8.66 10.04
C ASN A 55 11.23 -9.55 8.96
N ILE A 56 12.55 -9.48 8.76
CA ILE A 56 13.26 -10.40 7.87
C ILE A 56 13.49 -11.71 8.61
N VAL A 57 13.04 -12.80 8.03
CA VAL A 57 13.20 -14.16 8.58
C VAL A 57 13.82 -15.10 7.54
N THR A 58 14.41 -16.20 8.02
CA THR A 58 14.84 -17.29 7.15
C THR A 58 13.96 -18.51 7.41
N ARG A 59 13.41 -19.06 6.36
CA ARG A 59 12.57 -20.27 6.37
C ARG A 59 13.02 -21.21 5.26
N SER A 60 13.26 -22.47 5.58
CA SER A 60 13.75 -23.48 4.60
C SER A 60 14.97 -23.01 3.79
N GLY A 61 15.89 -22.29 4.43
CA GLY A 61 17.10 -21.76 3.81
C GLY A 61 16.93 -20.54 2.90
N GLN A 62 15.71 -19.98 2.82
CA GLN A 62 15.39 -18.80 2.00
C GLN A 62 14.87 -17.67 2.90
N ARG A 63 15.31 -16.43 2.62
CA ARG A 63 14.81 -15.26 3.32
C ARG A 63 13.38 -14.94 2.88
N ALA A 64 12.60 -14.42 3.82
CA ALA A 64 11.25 -13.92 3.59
C ALA A 64 11.00 -12.68 4.46
N MET A 65 9.97 -11.91 4.11
CA MET A 65 9.54 -10.74 4.84
C MET A 65 8.21 -11.00 5.51
N LEU A 66 8.11 -10.77 6.81
CA LEU A 66 6.84 -10.75 7.55
C LEU A 66 6.17 -9.39 7.41
N SER A 67 4.85 -9.31 7.55
CA SER A 67 4.15 -8.02 7.69
C SER A 67 4.44 -7.36 9.03
N SER A 68 4.46 -8.15 10.10
CA SER A 68 4.95 -7.76 11.42
C SER A 68 5.42 -9.00 12.18
N GLN A 69 6.05 -8.79 13.33
CA GLN A 69 6.47 -9.88 14.21
C GLN A 69 5.30 -10.68 14.81
N LEU A 70 4.10 -10.20 14.64
CA LEU A 70 2.87 -10.86 15.10
C LEU A 70 2.26 -11.78 14.06
N TYR A 71 2.81 -11.81 12.85
CA TYR A 71 2.36 -12.67 11.75
C TYR A 71 3.48 -13.63 11.26
N PRO A 72 4.00 -14.63 12.06
CA PRO A 72 5.18 -15.44 11.75
C PRO A 72 4.98 -16.63 10.83
N LYS A 73 3.72 -16.95 10.52
CA LYS A 73 3.42 -18.17 9.78
C LYS A 73 3.42 -18.00 8.28
N ALA A 74 3.44 -16.74 7.80
CA ALA A 74 3.34 -16.45 6.38
C ALA A 74 4.11 -15.20 5.97
N THR A 75 4.43 -15.11 4.69
CA THR A 75 4.82 -13.87 4.02
C THR A 75 3.66 -13.33 3.21
N PHE A 76 3.38 -12.03 3.32
CA PHE A 76 2.32 -11.35 2.59
C PHE A 76 2.91 -10.59 1.41
N VAL A 77 2.22 -10.57 0.26
CA VAL A 77 2.75 -10.03 -0.99
C VAL A 77 3.13 -8.56 -0.89
N ARG A 78 2.30 -7.74 -0.22
CA ARG A 78 2.55 -6.30 -0.05
C ARG A 78 3.81 -6.07 0.76
N ASP A 79 3.95 -6.76 1.88
CA ASP A 79 5.10 -6.65 2.77
C ASP A 79 6.37 -7.19 2.12
N ALA A 80 6.25 -8.33 1.45
CA ALA A 80 7.34 -9.00 0.75
C ALA A 80 7.86 -8.18 -0.45
N PHE A 81 7.04 -7.32 -1.03
CA PHE A 81 7.45 -6.39 -2.08
C PHE A 81 7.90 -5.04 -1.50
N TYR A 82 7.07 -4.40 -0.70
CA TYR A 82 7.31 -3.02 -0.25
C TYR A 82 8.48 -2.90 0.74
N GLY A 83 8.64 -3.88 1.63
CA GLY A 83 9.75 -3.87 2.59
C GLY A 83 11.12 -3.89 1.92
N PRO A 84 11.46 -4.91 1.12
CA PRO A 84 12.74 -4.96 0.40
C PRO A 84 12.91 -3.81 -0.62
N LEU A 85 11.84 -3.37 -1.27
CA LEU A 85 11.84 -2.21 -2.17
C LEU A 85 12.27 -0.94 -1.43
N ALA A 86 11.71 -0.70 -0.24
CA ALA A 86 12.07 0.45 0.58
C ALA A 86 13.50 0.38 1.13
N LEU A 87 13.94 -0.84 1.45
CA LEU A 87 15.28 -1.11 1.94
C LEU A 87 16.34 -1.08 0.83
N ASP A 88 15.94 -1.04 -0.43
CA ASP A 88 16.80 -1.20 -1.61
C ASP A 88 17.59 -2.54 -1.58
N ASP A 89 17.03 -3.57 -0.92
CA ASP A 89 17.63 -4.93 -0.86
C ASP A 89 17.08 -5.80 -1.99
N VAL A 90 17.74 -5.69 -3.15
CA VAL A 90 17.38 -6.45 -4.37
C VAL A 90 17.49 -7.96 -4.15
N GLY A 91 18.47 -8.41 -3.35
CA GLY A 91 18.67 -9.83 -3.05
C GLY A 91 17.52 -10.40 -2.22
N LEU A 92 17.16 -9.74 -1.12
CA LEU A 92 16.01 -10.09 -0.31
C LEU A 92 14.71 -10.06 -1.14
N SER A 93 14.55 -9.02 -1.95
CA SER A 93 13.38 -8.89 -2.82
C SER A 93 13.24 -10.06 -3.80
N ALA A 94 14.35 -10.50 -4.42
CA ALA A 94 14.33 -11.64 -5.31
C ALA A 94 14.04 -12.97 -4.57
N GLU A 95 14.51 -13.12 -3.33
CA GLU A 95 14.16 -14.27 -2.50
C GLU A 95 12.68 -14.26 -2.11
N CYS A 96 12.14 -13.11 -1.69
CA CYS A 96 10.73 -12.97 -1.37
C CYS A 96 9.83 -13.22 -2.60
N TYR A 97 10.22 -12.72 -3.78
CA TYR A 97 9.46 -12.92 -5.03
C TYR A 97 9.27 -14.41 -5.35
N ARG A 98 10.33 -15.24 -5.15
CA ARG A 98 10.27 -16.68 -5.42
C ARG A 98 9.29 -17.44 -4.53
N TRP A 99 8.91 -16.93 -3.36
CA TRP A 99 7.85 -17.54 -2.54
C TRP A 99 6.52 -17.49 -3.28
N PHE A 100 6.18 -16.35 -3.88
CA PHE A 100 4.93 -16.13 -4.61
C PHE A 100 4.94 -16.78 -5.98
N GLU A 101 6.07 -16.74 -6.68
CA GLU A 101 6.24 -17.40 -7.97
C GLU A 101 5.95 -18.91 -7.89
N ARG A 102 6.49 -19.60 -6.88
CA ARG A 102 6.29 -21.05 -6.70
C ARG A 102 4.89 -21.44 -6.24
N THR A 103 4.15 -20.53 -5.64
CA THR A 103 2.82 -20.79 -5.09
C THR A 103 1.71 -20.15 -5.91
N GLN A 104 2.03 -19.69 -7.12
CA GLN A 104 1.05 -19.15 -8.07
C GLN A 104 -0.06 -20.19 -8.33
N LEU A 105 -1.31 -19.73 -8.32
CA LEU A 105 -2.46 -20.59 -8.59
C LEU A 105 -2.52 -20.99 -10.07
N PRO A 106 -3.18 -22.13 -10.41
CA PRO A 106 -3.35 -22.55 -11.81
C PRO A 106 -4.05 -21.51 -12.68
N SER A 107 -4.90 -20.65 -12.09
CA SER A 107 -5.55 -19.51 -12.77
C SER A 107 -4.57 -18.40 -13.19
N GLY A 108 -3.36 -18.42 -12.68
CA GLY A 108 -2.39 -17.32 -12.83
C GLY A 108 -2.46 -16.29 -11.70
N GLN A 109 -3.45 -16.37 -10.81
CA GLN A 109 -3.57 -15.49 -9.65
C GLN A 109 -2.40 -15.71 -8.68
N ILE A 110 -1.94 -14.62 -8.07
CA ILE A 110 -0.95 -14.66 -7.00
C ILE A 110 -1.67 -14.63 -5.65
N ARG A 111 -1.22 -15.45 -4.73
CA ARG A 111 -1.77 -15.49 -3.38
C ARG A 111 -1.46 -14.19 -2.64
N THR A 112 -2.38 -13.73 -1.79
CA THR A 112 -2.16 -12.61 -0.86
C THR A 112 -1.06 -12.94 0.14
N ALA A 113 -1.05 -14.17 0.63
CA ALA A 113 -0.07 -14.67 1.57
C ALA A 113 0.37 -16.10 1.22
N VAL A 114 1.63 -16.40 1.55
CA VAL A 114 2.21 -17.74 1.40
C VAL A 114 2.60 -18.24 2.79
N PRO A 115 1.97 -19.32 3.29
CA PRO A 115 2.36 -19.93 4.55
C PRO A 115 3.76 -20.55 4.44
N PHE A 116 4.52 -20.51 5.52
CA PHE A 116 5.84 -21.15 5.59
C PHE A 116 5.75 -22.66 5.84
N ASP A 117 4.66 -23.10 6.48
CA ASP A 117 4.31 -24.51 6.64
C ASP A 117 3.02 -24.79 5.85
N SER A 118 3.02 -25.87 5.08
CA SER A 118 1.85 -26.31 4.31
C SER A 118 0.66 -26.74 5.18
N ALA A 119 0.89 -27.00 6.47
CA ALA A 119 -0.15 -27.29 7.44
C ALA A 119 -0.91 -26.02 7.93
N ASP A 120 -0.35 -24.82 7.68
CA ASP A 120 -1.00 -23.57 8.01
C ASP A 120 -1.96 -23.16 6.89
N ASP A 121 -3.23 -23.52 7.04
CA ASP A 121 -4.29 -23.06 6.13
C ASP A 121 -4.61 -21.58 6.40
N LEU A 122 -4.52 -20.76 5.35
CA LEU A 122 -4.86 -19.36 5.39
C LEU A 122 -6.12 -19.14 4.54
N GLU A 123 -7.29 -19.13 5.17
CA GLU A 123 -8.60 -19.02 4.51
C GLU A 123 -8.70 -17.83 3.53
N PHE A 124 -7.96 -16.76 3.75
CA PHE A 124 -7.96 -15.56 2.91
C PHE A 124 -6.86 -15.57 1.82
N ALA A 125 -5.99 -16.60 1.80
CA ALA A 125 -4.80 -16.61 0.98
C ALA A 125 -4.98 -16.48 -0.55
N PRO A 126 -6.09 -16.90 -1.17
CA PRO A 126 -6.29 -16.67 -2.61
C PRO A 126 -7.10 -15.41 -2.93
N GLY A 127 -7.32 -14.50 -1.95
CA GLY A 127 -8.39 -13.51 -2.07
C GLY A 127 -8.06 -12.20 -2.78
N ASP A 128 -6.91 -11.58 -2.51
CA ASP A 128 -6.64 -10.22 -2.94
C ASP A 128 -6.20 -10.13 -4.41
N ASP A 129 -6.94 -9.41 -5.22
CA ASP A 129 -6.63 -9.26 -6.65
C ASP A 129 -5.46 -8.31 -6.92
N ASP A 130 -5.20 -7.34 -6.04
CA ASP A 130 -4.04 -6.46 -6.15
C ASP A 130 -2.71 -7.21 -6.06
N SER A 131 -2.69 -8.39 -5.42
CA SER A 131 -1.51 -9.25 -5.32
C SER A 131 -0.92 -9.62 -6.67
N THR A 132 -1.77 -9.91 -7.66
CA THR A 132 -1.32 -10.27 -9.02
C THR A 132 -0.78 -9.04 -9.76
N LEU A 133 -1.40 -7.88 -9.57
CA LEU A 133 -0.90 -6.62 -10.11
C LEU A 133 0.48 -6.27 -9.52
N LEU A 134 0.62 -6.40 -8.20
CA LEU A 134 1.88 -6.16 -7.51
C LEU A 134 2.99 -7.12 -7.95
N PHE A 135 2.68 -8.39 -8.17
CA PHE A 135 3.66 -9.38 -8.66
C PHE A 135 4.27 -8.97 -10.00
N ILE A 136 3.46 -8.46 -10.94
CA ILE A 136 3.92 -7.96 -12.23
C ILE A 136 4.81 -6.72 -12.06
N ILE A 137 4.41 -5.77 -11.22
CA ILE A 137 5.17 -4.55 -10.91
C ILE A 137 6.52 -4.92 -10.28
N TRP A 138 6.49 -5.85 -9.35
CA TRP A 138 7.66 -6.38 -8.65
C TRP A 138 8.66 -7.04 -9.60
N ALA A 139 8.17 -7.90 -10.51
CA ALA A 139 9.02 -8.52 -11.52
C ALA A 139 9.72 -7.48 -12.43
N ALA A 140 9.01 -6.43 -12.82
CA ALA A 140 9.58 -5.37 -13.63
C ALA A 140 10.68 -4.60 -12.87
N TRP A 141 10.47 -4.34 -11.57
CA TRP A 141 11.49 -3.73 -10.72
C TRP A 141 12.72 -4.64 -10.56
N LEU A 142 12.54 -5.93 -10.29
CA LEU A 142 13.62 -6.91 -10.21
C LEU A 142 14.41 -7.00 -11.52
N LYS A 143 13.72 -7.02 -12.65
CA LYS A 143 14.37 -7.07 -13.98
C LYS A 143 15.20 -5.82 -14.26
N ARG A 144 14.74 -4.63 -13.85
CA ARG A 144 15.53 -3.39 -13.92
C ARG A 144 16.80 -3.49 -13.09
N ASN A 145 16.74 -4.18 -11.96
CA ASN A 145 17.87 -4.43 -11.08
C ASN A 145 18.65 -5.72 -11.48
N ARG A 146 18.52 -6.13 -12.75
CA ARG A 146 19.29 -7.22 -13.37
C ARG A 146 19.07 -8.60 -12.74
N GLN A 147 17.97 -8.80 -12.02
CA GLN A 147 17.61 -10.12 -11.52
C GLN A 147 17.00 -10.98 -12.63
N PRO A 148 17.33 -12.29 -12.66
CA PRO A 148 16.66 -13.20 -13.57
C PRO A 148 15.19 -13.37 -13.18
N ILE A 149 14.29 -13.29 -14.16
CA ILE A 149 12.85 -13.46 -13.99
C ILE A 149 12.37 -14.51 -14.99
N ASP A 150 11.63 -15.51 -14.50
CA ASP A 150 10.95 -16.48 -15.36
C ASP A 150 9.74 -15.81 -16.03
N PRO A 151 9.64 -15.82 -17.36
CA PRO A 151 8.50 -15.25 -18.05
C PRO A 151 7.20 -16.06 -17.91
N ALA A 152 7.28 -17.36 -17.62
CA ALA A 152 6.10 -18.23 -17.63
C ALA A 152 5.08 -17.91 -16.50
N PRO A 153 5.47 -17.71 -15.23
CA PRO A 153 4.55 -17.22 -14.20
C PRO A 153 3.97 -15.85 -14.54
N LEU A 154 4.77 -14.95 -15.14
CA LEU A 154 4.30 -13.62 -15.52
C LEU A 154 3.28 -13.66 -16.67
N GLN A 155 3.47 -14.56 -17.63
CA GLN A 155 2.49 -14.76 -18.71
C GLN A 155 1.14 -15.17 -18.13
N ARG A 156 1.11 -16.14 -17.20
CA ARG A 156 -0.13 -16.56 -16.52
C ARG A 156 -0.74 -15.44 -15.67
N ALA A 157 0.08 -14.66 -14.96
CA ALA A 157 -0.38 -13.49 -14.20
C ALA A 157 -0.99 -12.42 -15.13
N ALA A 158 -0.37 -12.16 -16.27
CA ALA A 158 -0.90 -11.22 -17.28
C ALA A 158 -2.23 -11.70 -17.88
N GLU A 159 -2.39 -13.01 -18.09
CA GLU A 159 -3.64 -13.62 -18.55
C GLU A 159 -4.74 -13.50 -17.50
N PHE A 160 -4.42 -13.77 -16.22
CA PHE A 160 -5.35 -13.56 -15.10
C PHE A 160 -5.80 -12.09 -15.04
N VAL A 161 -4.87 -11.14 -15.05
CA VAL A 161 -5.21 -9.70 -15.03
C VAL A 161 -6.10 -9.33 -16.23
N ARG A 162 -5.78 -9.81 -17.42
CA ARG A 162 -6.55 -9.52 -18.64
C ARG A 162 -7.99 -10.05 -18.57
N ALA A 163 -8.21 -11.17 -17.90
CA ALA A 163 -9.55 -11.72 -17.69
C ALA A 163 -10.45 -10.85 -16.78
N HIS A 164 -9.85 -9.94 -16.00
CA HIS A 164 -10.54 -9.00 -15.12
C HIS A 164 -10.64 -7.58 -15.71
N VAL A 165 -10.23 -7.39 -16.97
CA VAL A 165 -10.22 -6.08 -17.61
C VAL A 165 -11.34 -6.00 -18.66
N HIS A 166 -12.08 -4.88 -18.63
CA HIS A 166 -13.05 -4.55 -19.64
C HIS A 166 -12.92 -3.04 -19.98
N ASP A 167 -12.70 -2.73 -21.26
CA ASP A 167 -12.44 -1.35 -21.73
C ASP A 167 -11.33 -0.64 -20.96
N GLU A 168 -10.23 -1.38 -20.66
CA GLU A 168 -9.10 -0.96 -19.83
C GLU A 168 -9.51 -0.52 -18.41
N PHE A 169 -10.69 -0.88 -17.93
CA PHE A 169 -11.04 -0.90 -16.51
C PHE A 169 -10.72 -2.26 -15.89
N TYR A 170 -9.94 -2.24 -14.82
CA TYR A 170 -9.77 -3.39 -13.97
C TYR A 170 -11.00 -3.55 -13.07
N ARG A 171 -11.65 -4.71 -13.15
CA ARG A 171 -12.82 -5.06 -12.34
C ARG A 171 -12.41 -5.95 -11.20
N THR A 172 -12.55 -5.44 -9.99
CA THR A 172 -12.36 -6.18 -8.75
C THR A 172 -13.61 -7.03 -8.48
N PRO A 173 -13.48 -8.35 -8.33
CA PRO A 173 -14.62 -9.23 -8.05
C PRO A 173 -15.36 -8.88 -6.76
N ALA A 174 -16.60 -9.38 -6.62
CA ALA A 174 -17.36 -9.29 -5.38
C ALA A 174 -16.68 -10.02 -4.21
N GLY A 175 -16.99 -9.61 -2.99
CA GLY A 175 -16.51 -10.19 -1.73
C GLY A 175 -15.50 -9.30 -1.00
N ALA A 176 -15.04 -9.80 0.14
CA ALA A 176 -13.94 -9.23 0.91
C ALA A 176 -12.57 -9.71 0.39
N PHE A 177 -11.48 -9.14 0.88
CA PHE A 177 -10.10 -9.46 0.49
C PHE A 177 -9.85 -9.26 -1.02
N ARG A 178 -10.31 -8.11 -1.57
CA ARG A 178 -10.19 -7.81 -3.00
C ARG A 178 -9.20 -6.71 -3.32
N TYR A 179 -8.71 -6.00 -2.31
CA TYR A 179 -7.65 -5.01 -2.42
C TYR A 179 -6.97 -4.81 -1.06
N TRP A 180 -6.13 -3.81 -0.90
CA TRP A 180 -5.34 -3.61 0.31
C TRP A 180 -6.18 -3.48 1.59
N ALA A 181 -7.35 -2.83 1.51
CA ALA A 181 -8.28 -2.73 2.64
C ALA A 181 -9.19 -3.98 2.67
N ASP A 182 -8.62 -5.05 3.15
CA ASP A 182 -9.14 -6.40 3.06
C ASP A 182 -10.48 -6.65 3.76
N THR A 183 -10.89 -5.78 4.68
CA THR A 183 -12.23 -5.85 5.30
C THR A 183 -13.30 -5.05 4.57
N VAL A 184 -12.96 -4.28 3.53
CA VAL A 184 -13.93 -3.70 2.62
C VAL A 184 -14.55 -4.82 1.81
N GLU A 185 -15.89 -4.90 1.80
CA GLU A 185 -16.64 -5.92 1.10
C GLU A 185 -17.41 -5.33 -0.08
N PHE A 186 -17.26 -5.95 -1.25
CA PHE A 186 -17.98 -5.56 -2.45
C PHE A 186 -19.14 -6.53 -2.69
N GLU A 187 -20.37 -6.01 -2.72
CA GLU A 187 -21.59 -6.80 -2.98
C GLU A 187 -21.62 -7.37 -4.40
N GLN A 188 -20.98 -6.70 -5.33
CA GLN A 188 -20.83 -7.08 -6.74
C GLN A 188 -19.44 -6.71 -7.23
N ALA A 189 -19.09 -7.09 -8.46
CA ALA A 189 -17.84 -6.67 -9.08
C ALA A 189 -17.78 -5.15 -9.18
N GLU A 190 -16.71 -4.55 -8.66
CA GLU A 190 -16.54 -3.12 -8.50
C GLU A 190 -15.28 -2.63 -9.23
N ARG A 191 -15.35 -1.43 -9.80
CA ARG A 191 -14.19 -0.69 -10.26
C ARG A 191 -13.66 0.16 -9.12
N ILE A 192 -12.44 -0.07 -8.68
CA ILE A 192 -11.81 0.67 -7.57
C ILE A 192 -10.56 1.40 -8.00
N ALA A 193 -10.42 2.65 -7.52
CA ALA A 193 -9.35 3.55 -7.93
C ALA A 193 -7.94 2.99 -7.64
N HIS A 194 -7.74 2.40 -6.46
CA HIS A 194 -6.46 1.83 -6.07
C HIS A 194 -6.02 0.72 -7.03
N ASN A 195 -6.87 -0.28 -7.31
CA ASN A 195 -6.54 -1.38 -8.21
C ASN A 195 -6.41 -0.89 -9.67
N GLN A 196 -7.19 0.10 -10.09
CA GLN A 196 -7.03 0.70 -11.40
C GLN A 196 -5.67 1.39 -11.57
N GLY A 197 -5.21 2.10 -10.54
CA GLY A 197 -3.88 2.70 -10.55
C GLY A 197 -2.76 1.66 -10.56
N LEU A 198 -2.89 0.55 -9.79
CA LEU A 198 -1.96 -0.58 -9.86
C LEU A 198 -1.99 -1.27 -11.22
N TYR A 199 -3.16 -1.35 -11.88
CA TYR A 199 -3.25 -1.89 -13.23
C TYR A 199 -2.45 -1.04 -14.24
N VAL A 200 -2.51 0.28 -14.15
CA VAL A 200 -1.65 1.17 -14.96
C VAL A 200 -0.16 0.84 -14.75
N LEU A 201 0.27 0.67 -13.51
CA LEU A 201 1.64 0.27 -13.18
C LEU A 201 2.01 -1.10 -13.75
N ALA A 202 1.10 -2.08 -13.62
CA ALA A 202 1.28 -3.43 -14.16
C ALA A 202 1.43 -3.41 -15.70
N LEU A 203 0.66 -2.59 -16.41
CA LEU A 203 0.82 -2.39 -17.86
C LEU A 203 2.20 -1.82 -18.22
N HIS A 204 2.70 -0.82 -17.48
CA HIS A 204 4.07 -0.32 -17.64
C HIS A 204 5.09 -1.44 -17.40
N GLY A 205 4.87 -2.26 -16.37
CA GLY A 205 5.72 -3.43 -16.05
C GLY A 205 5.72 -4.46 -17.17
N LEU A 206 4.56 -4.90 -17.65
CA LEU A 206 4.41 -5.87 -18.74
C LEU A 206 5.06 -5.39 -20.04
N ARG A 207 4.87 -4.11 -20.39
CA ARG A 207 5.51 -3.49 -21.56
C ARG A 207 7.03 -3.52 -21.44
N PHE A 208 7.57 -3.17 -20.28
CA PHE A 208 9.01 -3.22 -20.03
C PHE A 208 9.57 -4.65 -20.10
N LEU A 209 8.82 -5.63 -19.59
CA LEU A 209 9.15 -7.05 -19.62
C LEU A 209 8.94 -7.71 -20.99
N ASN A 210 8.31 -7.00 -21.93
CA ASN A 210 7.91 -7.50 -23.25
C ASN A 210 6.95 -8.71 -23.15
N ILE A 211 5.99 -8.65 -22.22
CA ILE A 211 4.96 -9.68 -22.00
C ILE A 211 3.59 -9.15 -22.42
N GLY A 212 2.85 -9.94 -23.20
CA GLY A 212 1.44 -9.69 -23.51
C GLY A 212 1.18 -8.56 -24.52
N SER A 213 2.18 -8.12 -25.27
CA SER A 213 2.04 -7.12 -26.37
C SER A 213 1.33 -5.82 -25.96
N VAL A 214 1.62 -5.29 -24.75
CA VAL A 214 1.01 -4.07 -24.22
C VAL A 214 1.36 -2.85 -25.09
N THR A 215 0.34 -2.17 -25.62
CA THR A 215 0.49 -0.98 -26.45
C THR A 215 0.49 0.31 -25.63
N ALA A 216 1.00 1.41 -26.21
CA ALA A 216 0.90 2.74 -25.58
C ALA A 216 -0.57 3.17 -25.42
N ALA A 217 -1.40 2.91 -26.41
CA ALA A 217 -2.82 3.25 -26.38
C ALA A 217 -3.58 2.57 -25.24
N GLN A 218 -3.26 1.31 -24.93
CA GLN A 218 -3.83 0.63 -23.76
C GLN A 218 -3.43 1.31 -22.45
N ILE A 219 -2.16 1.67 -22.30
CA ILE A 219 -1.68 2.40 -21.10
C ILE A 219 -2.40 3.75 -20.98
N ASP A 220 -2.53 4.49 -22.09
CA ASP A 220 -3.17 5.81 -22.06
C ASP A 220 -4.67 5.71 -21.76
N LEU A 221 -5.37 4.69 -22.27
CA LEU A 221 -6.75 4.43 -21.91
C LEU A 221 -6.88 4.02 -20.43
N ALA A 222 -6.03 3.13 -19.93
CA ALA A 222 -6.03 2.73 -18.51
C ALA A 222 -5.76 3.92 -17.57
N LYS A 223 -4.89 4.88 -17.96
CA LYS A 223 -4.67 6.13 -17.24
C LYS A 223 -5.92 7.02 -17.25
N ALA A 224 -6.58 7.15 -18.39
CA ALA A 224 -7.84 7.90 -18.48
C ALA A 224 -8.92 7.28 -17.60
N GLN A 225 -9.00 5.95 -17.55
CA GLN A 225 -9.89 5.24 -16.64
C GLN A 225 -9.54 5.49 -15.17
N TYR A 226 -8.26 5.52 -14.79
CA TYR A 226 -7.85 5.86 -13.44
C TYR A 226 -8.19 7.31 -13.09
N ALA A 227 -7.91 8.26 -13.95
CA ALA A 227 -8.26 9.67 -13.74
C ALA A 227 -9.78 9.90 -13.61
N SER A 228 -10.59 9.03 -14.22
CA SER A 228 -12.05 9.14 -14.18
C SER A 228 -12.69 8.81 -12.81
N PHE A 229 -11.92 8.36 -11.81
CA PHE A 229 -12.38 8.26 -10.41
C PHE A 229 -12.45 9.61 -9.70
N PHE A 230 -11.90 10.66 -10.31
CA PHE A 230 -12.00 12.00 -9.73
C PHE A 230 -13.45 12.51 -9.83
N ARG A 231 -14.00 12.82 -8.67
CA ARG A 231 -15.33 13.43 -8.50
C ARG A 231 -15.15 14.94 -8.41
N ALA A 232 -15.49 15.65 -9.49
CA ALA A 232 -15.34 17.11 -9.54
C ALA A 232 -16.22 17.84 -8.51
N ASP A 233 -17.38 17.28 -8.19
CA ASP A 233 -18.30 17.78 -7.16
C ASP A 233 -17.75 17.65 -5.73
N LEU A 234 -16.88 16.68 -5.49
CA LEU A 234 -16.18 16.47 -4.20
C LEU A 234 -14.78 17.10 -4.21
N GLY A 235 -14.18 17.23 -5.37
CA GLY A 235 -12.79 17.62 -5.52
C GLY A 235 -11.80 16.53 -5.07
N ALA A 236 -12.19 15.25 -5.13
CA ALA A 236 -11.37 14.11 -4.66
C ALA A 236 -11.59 12.84 -5.49
N LEU A 237 -10.64 11.91 -5.41
CA LEU A 237 -10.80 10.55 -5.93
C LEU A 237 -11.78 9.78 -5.03
N ALA A 238 -12.76 9.13 -5.66
CA ALA A 238 -13.63 8.16 -4.99
C ALA A 238 -12.95 6.79 -4.87
N LEU A 239 -13.37 5.98 -3.90
CA LEU A 239 -12.92 4.60 -3.75
C LEU A 239 -13.36 3.75 -4.94
N GLY A 240 -14.65 3.83 -5.29
CA GLY A 240 -15.27 3.00 -6.33
C GLY A 240 -16.08 3.81 -7.33
N LYS A 241 -16.77 3.12 -8.26
CA LYS A 241 -17.60 3.73 -9.30
C LYS A 241 -18.98 3.10 -9.47
N ASP A 242 -19.18 1.85 -9.11
CA ASP A 242 -20.33 1.07 -9.57
C ASP A 242 -21.43 0.95 -8.49
N THR A 243 -21.09 1.22 -7.23
CA THR A 243 -21.98 1.09 -6.10
C THR A 243 -21.90 2.32 -5.20
N TRP A 244 -22.44 2.22 -3.99
CA TRP A 244 -22.32 3.29 -2.96
C TRP A 244 -20.85 3.65 -2.62
N TRP A 245 -19.85 2.83 -3.01
CA TRP A 245 -18.44 3.16 -2.91
C TRP A 245 -18.04 4.36 -3.77
N ALA A 246 -18.89 4.77 -4.74
CA ALA A 246 -18.70 5.99 -5.50
C ALA A 246 -18.83 7.28 -4.64
N ASP A 247 -19.49 7.22 -3.48
CA ASP A 247 -19.60 8.30 -2.51
C ASP A 247 -18.66 8.11 -1.30
N THR A 248 -17.72 7.18 -1.41
CA THR A 248 -16.71 6.90 -0.41
C THR A 248 -15.35 7.35 -0.90
N LEU A 249 -14.58 7.98 -0.02
CA LEU A 249 -13.22 8.44 -0.29
C LEU A 249 -12.21 7.44 0.25
N ASP A 250 -11.15 7.19 -0.50
CA ASP A 250 -9.99 6.39 -0.08
C ASP A 250 -8.70 7.11 -0.46
N LEU A 251 -7.94 7.54 0.53
CA LEU A 251 -6.67 8.25 0.30
C LEU A 251 -5.61 7.35 -0.33
N SER A 252 -5.72 6.02 -0.15
CA SER A 252 -4.83 5.06 -0.78
C SER A 252 -4.93 5.05 -2.30
N ALA A 253 -6.01 5.61 -2.86
CA ALA A 253 -6.17 5.80 -4.31
C ALA A 253 -5.02 6.61 -4.94
N LEU A 254 -4.28 7.43 -4.18
CA LEU A 254 -3.11 8.17 -4.65
C LEU A 254 -1.80 7.37 -4.60
N PHE A 255 -1.77 6.24 -3.89
CA PHE A 255 -0.55 5.45 -3.72
C PHE A 255 0.01 4.89 -5.06
N PRO A 256 -0.81 4.35 -5.97
CA PRO A 256 -0.32 3.94 -7.29
C PRO A 256 0.31 5.09 -8.08
N GLU A 257 -0.22 6.31 -7.99
CA GLU A 257 0.36 7.48 -8.65
C GLU A 257 1.74 7.83 -8.06
N PHE A 258 1.90 7.73 -6.72
CA PHE A 258 3.22 7.87 -6.10
C PHE A 258 4.20 6.84 -6.66
N LEU A 259 3.84 5.56 -6.70
CA LEU A 259 4.70 4.51 -7.25
C LEU A 259 5.02 4.73 -8.74
N LEU A 260 4.04 5.19 -9.53
CA LEU A 260 4.22 5.46 -10.95
C LEU A 260 5.26 6.57 -11.18
N ARG A 261 5.15 7.67 -10.43
CA ARG A 261 6.11 8.79 -10.50
C ARG A 261 7.49 8.41 -9.97
N TRP A 262 7.54 7.65 -8.90
CA TRP A 262 8.79 7.26 -8.26
C TRP A 262 9.53 6.18 -9.05
N LEU A 263 8.85 5.09 -9.43
CA LEU A 263 9.50 3.94 -10.07
C LEU A 263 9.62 4.09 -11.60
N TYR A 264 8.70 4.78 -12.25
CA TYR A 264 8.63 4.82 -13.71
C TYR A 264 8.85 6.21 -14.31
N THR A 265 8.96 7.25 -13.49
CA THR A 265 9.02 8.65 -13.92
C THR A 265 7.88 8.99 -14.89
N ALA A 266 6.71 8.39 -14.65
CA ALA A 266 5.50 8.52 -15.45
C ALA A 266 4.36 9.07 -14.58
N THR A 267 3.30 9.56 -15.23
CA THR A 267 2.11 10.10 -14.57
C THR A 267 0.84 9.49 -15.14
N ALA A 268 -0.17 9.35 -14.32
CA ALA A 268 -1.53 8.97 -14.75
C ALA A 268 -2.55 10.03 -14.33
N LEU A 269 -2.37 10.66 -13.18
CA LEU A 269 -3.26 11.70 -12.67
C LEU A 269 -2.68 13.11 -12.96
N PRO A 270 -3.53 14.08 -13.35
CA PRO A 270 -3.15 15.48 -13.37
C PRO A 270 -2.74 15.97 -11.96
N ASP A 271 -1.76 16.85 -11.88
CA ASP A 271 -1.31 17.43 -10.61
C ASP A 271 -2.47 18.09 -9.83
N ALA A 272 -3.36 18.80 -10.54
CA ALA A 272 -4.55 19.40 -9.94
C ALA A 272 -5.47 18.37 -9.25
N THR A 273 -5.63 17.17 -9.82
CA THR A 273 -6.40 16.07 -9.22
C THR A 273 -5.77 15.59 -7.91
N ILE A 274 -4.44 15.43 -7.90
CA ILE A 274 -3.70 14.99 -6.71
C ILE A 274 -3.86 16.02 -5.60
N LEU A 275 -3.59 17.30 -5.91
CA LEU A 275 -3.64 18.39 -4.94
C LEU A 275 -5.05 18.59 -4.39
N SER A 276 -6.06 18.59 -5.26
CA SER A 276 -7.47 18.70 -4.86
C SER A 276 -7.87 17.55 -3.93
N THR A 277 -7.45 16.31 -4.24
CA THR A 277 -7.74 15.14 -3.39
C THR A 277 -7.10 15.27 -2.01
N VAL A 278 -5.80 15.61 -1.93
CA VAL A 278 -5.13 15.76 -0.64
C VAL A 278 -5.72 16.91 0.17
N ASP A 279 -6.03 18.04 -0.46
CA ASP A 279 -6.66 19.17 0.21
C ASP A 279 -8.06 18.86 0.70
N HIS A 280 -8.86 18.08 -0.06
CA HIS A 280 -10.16 17.64 0.40
C HIS A 280 -10.03 16.77 1.66
N PHE A 281 -9.16 15.75 1.65
CA PHE A 281 -8.90 14.92 2.83
C PHE A 281 -8.43 15.75 4.04
N ARG A 282 -7.53 16.71 3.83
CA ARG A 282 -7.08 17.61 4.91
C ARG A 282 -8.23 18.40 5.53
N ARG A 283 -9.22 18.80 4.74
CA ARG A 283 -10.39 19.58 5.22
C ARG A 283 -11.41 18.72 5.95
N VAL A 284 -11.74 17.53 5.43
CA VAL A 284 -12.89 16.75 5.93
C VAL A 284 -12.50 15.52 6.74
N ALA A 285 -11.32 14.96 6.51
CA ALA A 285 -10.89 13.70 7.09
C ALA A 285 -9.83 13.85 8.20
N THR A 286 -9.34 15.07 8.49
CA THR A 286 -8.43 15.30 9.62
C THR A 286 -9.16 15.11 10.94
N VAL A 287 -8.57 14.30 11.81
CA VAL A 287 -8.99 14.17 13.21
C VAL A 287 -7.95 14.83 14.09
N ASN A 288 -8.41 15.70 14.98
CA ASN A 288 -7.55 16.42 15.90
C ASN A 288 -7.53 15.78 17.28
N GLN A 289 -6.41 15.96 17.99
CA GLN A 289 -6.29 15.72 19.42
C GLN A 289 -7.08 16.79 20.20
N PRO A 290 -7.32 16.58 21.52
CA PRO A 290 -8.00 17.56 22.34
C PRO A 290 -7.36 18.96 22.37
N ASP A 291 -6.05 19.06 22.12
CA ASP A 291 -5.30 20.32 22.02
C ASP A 291 -5.42 21.01 20.66
N GLY A 292 -6.18 20.43 19.73
CA GLY A 292 -6.37 20.94 18.37
C GLY A 292 -5.30 20.52 17.37
N THR A 293 -4.26 19.79 17.79
CA THR A 293 -3.25 19.29 16.86
C THR A 293 -3.75 18.08 16.05
N PRO A 294 -3.43 17.94 14.75
CA PRO A 294 -3.81 16.78 13.97
C PRO A 294 -3.28 15.48 14.58
N ALA A 295 -4.17 14.52 14.81
CA ALA A 295 -3.83 13.14 15.22
C ALA A 295 -3.63 12.21 14.02
N GLY A 296 -4.27 12.50 12.90
CA GLY A 296 -4.19 11.71 11.69
C GLY A 296 -5.23 12.12 10.64
N LEU A 297 -5.14 11.50 9.47
CA LEU A 297 -6.17 11.58 8.44
C LEU A 297 -6.85 10.21 8.31
N LYS A 298 -8.18 10.21 8.26
CA LYS A 298 -8.98 9.00 7.99
C LYS A 298 -8.59 8.45 6.63
N ILE A 299 -8.27 7.16 6.57
CA ILE A 299 -7.87 6.53 5.31
C ILE A 299 -9.05 6.32 4.37
N ILE A 300 -10.17 5.84 4.91
CA ILE A 300 -11.44 5.66 4.19
C ILE A 300 -12.53 6.37 4.99
N CYS A 301 -13.36 7.15 4.31
CA CYS A 301 -14.47 7.89 4.93
C CYS A 301 -15.55 8.20 3.90
N ALA A 302 -16.72 8.65 4.36
CA ALA A 302 -17.75 9.22 3.50
C ALA A 302 -17.26 10.52 2.84
N ALA A 303 -17.91 10.96 1.78
CA ALA A 303 -17.56 12.16 1.02
C ALA A 303 -17.49 13.44 1.87
N ASN A 304 -18.31 13.54 2.93
CA ASN A 304 -18.30 14.64 3.89
C ASN A 304 -17.29 14.47 5.04
N GLY A 305 -16.52 13.39 5.03
CA GLY A 305 -15.55 13.06 6.06
C GLY A 305 -16.10 12.26 7.24
N ASP A 306 -17.38 11.90 7.27
CA ASP A 306 -17.94 11.05 8.32
C ASP A 306 -17.39 9.62 8.27
N PHE A 307 -17.41 8.94 9.41
CA PHE A 307 -17.13 7.51 9.46
C PHE A 307 -18.25 6.72 8.77
N LEU A 308 -17.89 5.61 8.15
CA LEU A 308 -18.86 4.74 7.51
C LEU A 308 -19.61 3.89 8.53
N ASN A 309 -20.78 3.40 8.13
CA ASN A 309 -21.46 2.37 8.90
C ASN A 309 -20.61 1.09 8.89
N ARG A 310 -20.18 0.63 10.07
CA ARG A 310 -19.30 -0.54 10.22
C ARG A 310 -19.88 -1.83 9.65
N GLN A 311 -21.20 -1.94 9.50
CA GLN A 311 -21.85 -3.11 8.89
C GLN A 311 -21.55 -3.26 7.39
N ARG A 312 -20.93 -2.26 6.77
CA ARG A 312 -20.44 -2.31 5.39
C ARG A 312 -19.07 -2.98 5.24
N PHE A 313 -18.47 -3.41 6.34
CA PHE A 313 -17.18 -4.12 6.35
C PHE A 313 -17.40 -5.58 6.70
N PHE A 314 -16.63 -6.46 6.06
CA PHE A 314 -16.65 -7.90 6.30
C PHE A 314 -16.44 -8.27 7.78
N GLU A 315 -15.60 -7.51 8.49
CA GLU A 315 -15.38 -7.64 9.93
C GLU A 315 -15.82 -6.36 10.69
N PRO A 316 -17.13 -6.19 10.96
CA PRO A 316 -17.61 -4.99 11.66
C PRO A 316 -16.99 -4.79 13.05
N GLY A 317 -16.50 -5.86 13.69
CA GLY A 317 -15.84 -5.82 14.99
C GLY A 317 -14.44 -5.22 14.98
N LEU A 318 -13.79 -5.12 13.82
CA LEU A 318 -12.49 -4.44 13.63
C LEU A 318 -12.67 -3.00 13.13
N ASN A 319 -13.82 -2.69 12.53
CA ASN A 319 -14.08 -1.45 11.81
C ASN A 319 -15.00 -0.51 12.59
N TRP A 320 -14.73 -0.31 13.88
CA TRP A 320 -15.38 0.75 14.63
C TRP A 320 -15.02 2.12 14.03
N PRO A 321 -15.90 3.15 14.17
CA PRO A 321 -15.59 4.50 13.72
C PRO A 321 -14.23 4.98 14.23
N GLY A 322 -13.31 5.30 13.32
CA GLY A 322 -11.94 5.70 13.64
C GLY A 322 -10.95 4.55 13.86
N ASP A 323 -11.36 3.30 13.72
CA ASP A 323 -10.46 2.14 13.80
C ASP A 323 -10.34 1.43 12.44
N TYR A 324 -9.26 0.77 12.24
CA TYR A 324 -8.88 -0.04 11.08
C TYR A 324 -9.22 0.67 9.74
N HIS A 325 -9.94 0.01 8.82
CA HIS A 325 -10.29 0.63 7.52
C HIS A 325 -11.41 1.67 7.63
N ASN A 326 -12.18 1.69 8.72
CA ASN A 326 -13.22 2.70 8.95
C ASN A 326 -12.64 3.98 9.55
N GLY A 327 -11.72 4.61 8.87
CA GLY A 327 -11.17 5.91 9.23
C GLY A 327 -9.99 5.88 10.20
N GLY A 328 -9.34 4.74 10.43
CA GLY A 328 -8.03 4.71 11.10
C GLY A 328 -6.97 5.46 10.29
N TYR A 329 -5.94 5.98 10.96
CA TYR A 329 -4.79 6.58 10.29
C TYR A 329 -3.80 5.47 9.89
N TRP A 330 -3.60 5.30 8.59
CA TRP A 330 -2.65 4.35 7.98
C TRP A 330 -1.43 5.11 7.49
N PRO A 331 -0.30 5.06 8.22
CA PRO A 331 0.85 5.95 7.97
C PRO A 331 1.39 5.87 6.56
N MET A 332 1.61 4.68 6.01
CA MET A 332 2.18 4.53 4.68
C MET A 332 1.39 5.27 3.62
N TYR A 333 0.09 5.02 3.51
CA TYR A 333 -0.75 5.63 2.48
C TYR A 333 -0.91 7.13 2.67
N THR A 334 -1.12 7.55 3.92
CA THR A 334 -1.29 8.98 4.24
C THR A 334 -0.01 9.77 3.97
N LEU A 335 1.14 9.28 4.44
CA LEU A 335 2.40 9.99 4.31
C LEU A 335 2.92 10.00 2.88
N THR A 336 2.70 8.93 2.10
CA THR A 336 3.03 8.92 0.67
C THR A 336 2.16 9.88 -0.13
N ALA A 337 0.85 10.00 0.17
CA ALA A 337 -0.03 10.99 -0.47
C ALA A 337 0.38 12.42 -0.14
N CYS A 338 0.69 12.71 1.12
CA CYS A 338 1.18 14.03 1.54
C CYS A 338 2.56 14.35 0.92
N ALA A 339 3.47 13.38 0.84
CA ALA A 339 4.77 13.53 0.19
C ALA A 339 4.62 13.83 -1.31
N LEU A 340 3.70 13.14 -1.99
CA LEU A 340 3.37 13.38 -3.39
C LEU A 340 2.88 14.82 -3.61
N ALA A 341 1.91 15.29 -2.80
CA ALA A 341 1.40 16.66 -2.89
C ALA A 341 2.49 17.70 -2.54
N TYR A 342 3.30 17.46 -1.51
CA TYR A 342 4.40 18.36 -1.16
C TYR A 342 5.44 18.46 -2.29
N ARG A 343 5.76 17.36 -2.96
CA ARG A 343 6.70 17.40 -4.09
C ARG A 343 6.22 18.34 -5.20
N LEU A 344 4.91 18.44 -5.39
CA LEU A 344 4.30 19.30 -6.42
C LEU A 344 4.24 20.78 -6.02
N THR A 345 3.97 21.06 -4.74
CA THR A 345 3.66 22.44 -4.30
C THR A 345 4.77 23.10 -3.48
N ARG A 346 5.58 22.29 -2.77
CA ARG A 346 6.50 22.76 -1.72
C ARG A 346 5.81 23.52 -0.58
N GLU A 347 4.52 23.24 -0.36
CA GLU A 347 3.71 23.93 0.65
C GLU A 347 4.24 23.67 2.08
N PRO A 348 4.64 24.69 2.85
CA PRO A 348 5.19 24.49 4.20
C PRO A 348 4.18 23.85 5.18
N ALA A 349 2.89 24.03 4.97
CA ALA A 349 1.86 23.42 5.80
C ALA A 349 1.82 21.90 5.61
N LEU A 350 1.97 21.39 4.38
CA LEU A 350 2.10 19.95 4.12
C LEU A 350 3.34 19.36 4.78
N LYS A 351 4.47 20.06 4.74
CA LYS A 351 5.68 19.64 5.45
C LYS A 351 5.41 19.48 6.94
N ARG A 352 4.82 20.48 7.59
CA ARG A 352 4.47 20.43 9.03
C ARG A 352 3.49 19.28 9.33
N THR A 353 2.50 19.04 8.47
CA THR A 353 1.58 17.91 8.62
C THR A 353 2.34 16.58 8.60
N VAL A 354 3.24 16.37 7.64
CA VAL A 354 4.06 15.14 7.54
C VAL A 354 4.93 14.97 8.78
N GLU A 355 5.63 16.02 9.20
CA GLU A 355 6.48 16.02 10.41
C GLU A 355 5.70 15.62 11.66
N GLN A 356 4.51 16.16 11.82
CA GLN A 356 3.64 15.89 12.95
C GLN A 356 3.11 14.45 12.93
N LEU A 357 2.63 13.97 11.78
CA LEU A 357 2.09 12.61 11.65
C LEU A 357 3.16 11.53 11.89
N ILE A 358 4.40 11.73 11.41
CA ILE A 358 5.52 10.84 11.72
C ILE A 358 5.84 10.86 13.21
N THR A 359 5.83 12.04 13.83
CA THR A 359 6.11 12.19 15.26
C THR A 359 5.06 11.44 16.09
N ILE A 360 3.77 11.57 15.75
CA ILE A 360 2.68 10.87 16.43
C ILE A 360 2.83 9.35 16.29
N GLU A 361 3.11 8.85 15.08
CA GLU A 361 3.26 7.42 14.85
C GLU A 361 4.39 6.80 15.69
N LEU A 362 5.52 7.50 15.79
CA LEU A 362 6.73 6.98 16.44
C LEU A 362 6.89 7.39 17.91
N ALA A 363 5.97 8.20 18.46
CA ALA A 363 6.10 8.79 19.79
C ALA A 363 6.20 7.76 20.92
N ALA A 364 5.40 6.68 20.86
CA ALA A 364 5.25 5.76 21.97
C ALA A 364 6.48 4.86 22.19
N ASP A 365 7.04 4.29 21.12
CA ASP A 365 8.04 3.22 21.18
C ASP A 365 9.04 3.22 20.01
N ARG A 366 8.96 4.26 19.16
CA ARG A 366 9.78 4.39 17.93
C ARG A 366 9.67 3.21 16.97
N GLN A 367 8.53 2.54 16.95
CA GLN A 367 8.22 1.45 16.01
C GLN A 367 7.13 1.89 15.03
N SER A 368 7.23 1.42 13.79
CA SER A 368 6.19 1.65 12.78
C SER A 368 4.88 0.97 13.16
N LYS A 369 3.75 1.59 12.86
CA LYS A 369 2.41 1.11 13.19
C LYS A 369 1.62 0.77 11.93
N GLU A 370 0.85 -0.31 11.96
CA GLU A 370 -0.09 -0.62 10.88
C GLU A 370 -1.12 0.50 10.76
N VAL A 371 -1.75 0.83 11.88
CA VAL A 371 -2.80 1.83 11.96
C VAL A 371 -2.80 2.49 13.34
N ILE A 372 -3.14 3.76 13.38
CA ILE A 372 -3.39 4.54 14.61
C ILE A 372 -4.89 4.82 14.69
N ILE A 373 -5.46 4.58 15.87
CA ILE A 373 -6.88 4.76 16.12
C ILE A 373 -7.21 6.25 16.18
N LEU A 374 -8.24 6.65 15.46
CA LEU A 374 -8.79 8.01 15.44
C LEU A 374 -10.21 8.08 16.03
N ALA A 375 -10.63 7.03 16.72
CA ALA A 375 -11.95 6.97 17.35
C ALA A 375 -12.09 8.01 18.47
N PRO A 376 -13.28 8.63 18.64
CA PRO A 376 -13.54 9.51 19.77
C PRO A 376 -13.20 8.84 21.11
N GLY A 377 -12.46 9.54 21.99
CA GLY A 377 -12.00 9.02 23.28
C GLY A 377 -10.81 8.05 23.24
N ALA A 378 -10.34 7.67 22.06
CA ALA A 378 -9.19 6.77 21.87
C ALA A 378 -8.19 7.29 20.83
N VAL A 379 -8.28 8.58 20.49
CA VAL A 379 -7.45 9.21 19.46
C VAL A 379 -5.97 9.08 19.77
N GLY A 380 -5.20 8.61 18.78
CA GLY A 380 -3.76 8.42 18.92
C GLY A 380 -3.34 7.11 19.61
N THR A 381 -4.28 6.29 20.06
CA THR A 381 -3.94 4.98 20.66
C THR A 381 -3.59 3.96 19.56
N VAL A 382 -2.80 2.97 19.94
CA VAL A 382 -2.38 1.89 19.04
C VAL A 382 -2.66 0.56 19.70
N ASN A 383 -3.27 -0.34 18.96
CA ASN A 383 -3.30 -1.74 19.38
C ASN A 383 -1.87 -2.30 19.29
N PRO A 384 -1.27 -2.82 20.38
CA PRO A 384 0.08 -3.38 20.34
C PRO A 384 0.29 -4.45 19.29
N ALA A 385 -0.77 -5.21 18.94
CA ALA A 385 -0.73 -6.18 17.84
C ALA A 385 -0.47 -5.58 16.45
N ARG A 386 -0.52 -4.25 16.31
CA ARG A 386 -0.35 -3.54 15.05
C ARG A 386 0.96 -2.75 14.97
N SER A 387 1.97 -3.14 15.78
CA SER A 387 3.31 -2.53 15.81
C SER A 387 4.31 -3.29 14.92
N THR A 388 5.45 -2.63 14.61
CA THR A 388 6.55 -3.16 13.78
C THR A 388 6.13 -3.52 12.36
N TYR A 389 5.34 -2.67 11.71
CA TYR A 389 4.77 -2.97 10.41
C TYR A 389 5.77 -2.71 9.25
N THR A 390 5.87 -3.68 8.34
CA THR A 390 6.92 -3.73 7.32
C THR A 390 6.77 -2.67 6.24
N TRP A 391 5.60 -2.54 5.64
CA TRP A 391 5.40 -1.70 4.45
C TRP A 391 5.59 -0.21 4.70
N ASN A 392 5.50 0.24 5.97
CA ASN A 392 5.75 1.63 6.35
C ASN A 392 7.18 2.09 6.03
N ALA A 393 8.11 1.16 5.77
CA ALA A 393 9.44 1.52 5.26
C ALA A 393 9.37 2.36 3.98
N LEU A 394 8.31 2.22 3.15
CA LEU A 394 8.10 3.05 1.96
C LEU A 394 7.94 4.54 2.25
N ILE A 395 7.61 4.91 3.48
CA ILE A 395 7.60 6.32 3.91
C ILE A 395 8.98 6.95 3.72
N VAL A 396 10.06 6.22 3.99
CA VAL A 396 11.42 6.75 3.89
C VAL A 396 11.78 7.17 2.46
N PRO A 397 11.69 6.31 1.43
CA PRO A 397 11.95 6.75 0.06
C PRO A 397 10.92 7.80 -0.42
N ALA A 398 9.67 7.80 0.04
CA ALA A 398 8.70 8.82 -0.31
C ALA A 398 9.11 10.20 0.22
N ILE A 399 9.51 10.29 1.49
CA ILE A 399 9.99 11.52 2.12
C ILE A 399 11.26 12.05 1.43
N LYS A 400 12.22 11.16 1.14
CA LYS A 400 13.44 11.51 0.41
C LYS A 400 13.13 11.97 -1.01
N TRP A 401 12.32 11.23 -1.75
CA TRP A 401 11.90 11.58 -3.12
C TRP A 401 11.18 12.93 -3.16
N ALA A 402 10.40 13.25 -2.14
CA ALA A 402 9.73 14.55 -2.01
C ALA A 402 10.65 15.69 -1.54
N ASN A 403 11.90 15.43 -1.10
CA ASN A 403 12.81 16.38 -0.44
C ASN A 403 12.16 17.01 0.82
N LEU A 404 11.57 16.18 1.67
CA LEU A 404 10.95 16.60 2.94
C LEU A 404 11.91 16.50 4.14
N ALA A 405 13.00 15.72 4.00
CA ALA A 405 14.02 15.53 5.04
C ALA A 405 15.40 15.90 4.52
#